data_514b3224673320240dcd594516f1fbe6
#
_entry.id   514b3224673320240dcd594516f1fbe6
#
_cell.length_a   1.000
_cell.length_b   1.000
_cell.length_c   1.000
_cell.angle_alpha   90.00
_cell.angle_beta   90.00
_cell.angle_gamma   90.00
#
_symmetry.space_group_name_H-M   'P 1'
#
loop_
_entity.id
_entity.type
_entity.pdbx_description
1 polymer ?
#
loop_
_entity_poly.entity_id
_entity_poly.type
_entity_poly.pdbx_seq_one_letter_code
_entity_poly.pdbx_strand_id
1 'polypeptide(L)'
;MRIEREIINQFKAWKDAPNRKPILLKGARQIGKTWAMETFGKECFKYCVKFDFDRQPELKSVFQVTKDPKRLVKELALYQDQPIIAGETLMIFDEIQECEEALNSLKYFCEEAPEYHIIAAGSLLGVAVKKRKMTVPVGKVKIIDMYPISFKEFLLASDARTYEYIESLEEISHLPEIVLNKLRTEYRRYQVSGGMPEAVVALLDNQGISEVESALQDILDLYELDFSKYAEPREIPRIHAIWHSLPAQLSKENRKFIYKVIKTGARSKDYEDALMWLEDAGMIYRVYNISKPGMPISAYEETDAFKVYACDCGLLRRLAHLPATVVTDPIANYTEFKGAMAENAVLQSIMPLVDNQKPYYWTSPGTAEVEFVIQWGDEIIPIEVKAEENISGSSLSVYFKTYAPHHRMRFSMLNLQYNEGLFSCPAPLAGWLDKWMSIINNVYRI
;
A
#
# COMPACT_ATOMS: atom_id res chain seq x y z
N MET A 1 13.14 17.81 3.57
CA MET A 1 13.03 16.95 4.80
C MET A 1 13.28 15.49 4.46
N ARG A 2 13.86 14.68 5.37
CA ARG A 2 14.01 13.22 5.19
C ARG A 2 12.93 12.51 5.99
N ILE A 3 12.20 11.58 5.35
CA ILE A 3 11.16 10.75 5.99
C ILE A 3 11.71 9.33 6.13
N GLU A 4 11.74 8.82 7.34
CA GLU A 4 12.13 7.43 7.59
C GLU A 4 11.07 6.48 7.05
N ARG A 5 11.51 5.41 6.36
CA ARG A 5 10.62 4.44 5.72
C ARG A 5 10.80 3.07 6.36
N GLU A 6 9.71 2.46 6.80
CA GLU A 6 9.72 1.12 7.43
C GLU A 6 10.29 0.03 6.51
N ILE A 7 10.18 0.21 5.20
CA ILE A 7 10.76 -0.71 4.20
C ILE A 7 12.27 -0.88 4.36
N ILE A 8 12.99 0.14 4.87
CA ILE A 8 14.43 0.06 5.13
C ILE A 8 14.74 -1.02 6.18
N ASN A 9 13.89 -1.21 7.18
CA ASN A 9 14.06 -2.26 8.18
C ASN A 9 13.89 -3.66 7.55
N GLN A 10 12.96 -3.80 6.60
CA GLN A 10 12.80 -5.05 5.85
C GLN A 10 14.05 -5.33 4.98
N PHE A 11 14.65 -4.30 4.37
CA PHE A 11 15.89 -4.45 3.61
C PHE A 11 17.07 -4.82 4.52
N LYS A 12 17.18 -4.24 5.73
CA LYS A 12 18.22 -4.61 6.72
C LYS A 12 18.07 -6.08 7.13
N ALA A 13 16.86 -6.50 7.49
CA ALA A 13 16.60 -7.91 7.81
C ALA A 13 16.89 -8.86 6.65
N TRP A 14 16.59 -8.45 5.41
CA TRP A 14 16.95 -9.23 4.22
C TRP A 14 18.45 -9.31 4.00
N LYS A 15 19.21 -8.22 4.21
CA LYS A 15 20.66 -8.20 4.02
C LYS A 15 21.35 -9.28 4.84
N ASP A 16 20.89 -9.47 6.08
CA ASP A 16 21.51 -10.40 7.04
C ASP A 16 20.93 -11.83 6.97
N ALA A 17 19.96 -12.07 6.10
CA ALA A 17 19.31 -13.38 5.98
C ALA A 17 20.25 -14.42 5.35
N PRO A 18 20.38 -15.66 5.93
CA PRO A 18 21.33 -16.68 5.46
C PRO A 18 21.01 -17.22 4.07
N ASN A 19 19.74 -17.32 3.69
CA ASN A 19 19.27 -17.83 2.40
C ASN A 19 18.66 -16.70 1.56
N ARG A 20 19.41 -15.60 1.43
CA ARG A 20 18.98 -14.40 0.75
C ARG A 20 18.74 -14.65 -0.75
N LYS A 21 17.60 -14.20 -1.25
CA LYS A 21 17.30 -14.11 -2.68
C LYS A 21 17.33 -12.65 -3.12
N PRO A 22 17.64 -12.32 -4.38
CA PRO A 22 17.46 -10.98 -4.89
C PRO A 22 16.05 -10.45 -4.60
N ILE A 23 15.93 -9.19 -4.19
CA ILE A 23 14.61 -8.55 -3.99
C ILE A 23 14.06 -8.10 -5.35
N LEU A 24 12.75 -8.31 -5.53
CA LEU A 24 11.94 -7.70 -6.56
C LEU A 24 10.93 -6.78 -5.89
N LEU A 25 11.24 -5.47 -5.87
CA LEU A 25 10.45 -4.44 -5.21
C LEU A 25 9.32 -3.97 -6.13
N LYS A 26 8.08 -4.16 -5.72
CA LYS A 26 6.86 -3.76 -6.43
C LYS A 26 6.20 -2.58 -5.71
N GLY A 27 5.26 -1.94 -6.37
CA GLY A 27 4.44 -0.86 -5.81
C GLY A 27 4.16 0.25 -6.82
N ALA A 28 3.18 1.09 -6.54
CA ALA A 28 2.75 2.18 -7.41
C ALA A 28 3.91 3.11 -7.80
N ARG A 29 3.70 3.88 -8.86
CA ARG A 29 4.66 4.91 -9.28
C ARG A 29 4.69 6.05 -8.27
N GLN A 30 5.84 6.73 -8.13
CA GLN A 30 6.05 7.90 -7.26
C GLN A 30 5.95 7.66 -5.74
N ILE A 31 5.99 6.40 -5.27
CA ILE A 31 5.98 6.08 -3.82
C ILE A 31 7.39 6.07 -3.18
N GLY A 32 8.45 6.37 -3.97
CA GLY A 32 9.82 6.50 -3.47
C GLY A 32 10.66 5.22 -3.50
N LYS A 33 10.38 4.26 -4.40
CA LYS A 33 11.15 3.00 -4.52
C LYS A 33 12.64 3.25 -4.72
N THR A 34 13.01 4.04 -5.72
CA THR A 34 14.41 4.38 -6.03
C THR A 34 15.10 5.03 -4.85
N TRP A 35 14.43 6.00 -4.20
CA TRP A 35 14.93 6.67 -3.01
C TRP A 35 15.22 5.68 -1.86
N ALA A 36 14.31 4.75 -1.61
CA ALA A 36 14.47 3.74 -0.55
C ALA A 36 15.68 2.82 -0.82
N MET A 37 15.81 2.35 -2.07
CA MET A 37 16.94 1.50 -2.47
C MET A 37 18.29 2.23 -2.34
N GLU A 38 18.37 3.47 -2.84
CA GLU A 38 19.60 4.29 -2.76
C GLU A 38 19.94 4.65 -1.32
N THR A 39 18.94 4.99 -0.49
CA THR A 39 19.14 5.28 0.94
C THR A 39 19.69 4.07 1.67
N PHE A 40 19.06 2.91 1.47
CA PHE A 40 19.56 1.65 2.04
C PHE A 40 20.98 1.33 1.58
N GLY A 41 21.29 1.52 0.29
CA GLY A 41 22.63 1.32 -0.25
C GLY A 41 23.67 2.19 0.44
N LYS A 42 23.39 3.48 0.56
CA LYS A 42 24.30 4.46 1.20
C LYS A 42 24.50 4.20 2.69
N GLU A 43 23.48 3.71 3.40
CA GLU A 43 23.57 3.47 4.85
C GLU A 43 24.19 2.13 5.22
N CYS A 44 23.99 1.11 4.40
CA CYS A 44 24.26 -0.26 4.79
C CYS A 44 25.38 -0.95 3.99
N PHE A 45 25.88 -0.31 2.92
CA PHE A 45 26.92 -0.86 2.08
C PHE A 45 28.08 0.12 1.88
N LYS A 46 29.25 -0.41 1.60
CA LYS A 46 30.43 0.39 1.27
C LYS A 46 30.33 1.03 -0.13
N TYR A 47 29.70 0.30 -1.05
CA TYR A 47 29.45 0.71 -2.41
C TYR A 47 27.96 0.50 -2.77
N CYS A 48 27.43 1.41 -3.59
CA CYS A 48 26.08 1.30 -4.11
C CYS A 48 26.09 1.70 -5.58
N VAL A 49 25.74 0.77 -6.46
CA VAL A 49 25.72 0.98 -7.91
C VAL A 49 24.30 0.82 -8.43
N LYS A 50 23.86 1.78 -9.26
CA LYS A 50 22.51 1.77 -9.85
C LYS A 50 22.59 1.66 -11.36
N PHE A 51 21.77 0.76 -11.90
CA PHE A 51 21.55 0.52 -13.32
C PHE A 51 20.09 0.82 -13.61
N ASP A 52 19.84 1.86 -14.40
CA ASP A 52 18.52 2.34 -14.77
C ASP A 52 18.24 1.92 -16.24
N PHE A 53 17.41 0.90 -16.42
CA PHE A 53 17.18 0.30 -17.74
C PHE A 53 16.30 1.13 -18.68
N ASP A 54 15.61 2.16 -18.17
CA ASP A 54 14.90 3.13 -19.01
C ASP A 54 15.85 4.21 -19.52
N ARG A 55 16.77 4.70 -18.66
CA ARG A 55 17.74 5.75 -19.03
C ARG A 55 18.98 5.24 -19.74
N GLN A 56 19.34 3.98 -19.54
CA GLN A 56 20.57 3.36 -20.01
C GLN A 56 20.24 2.12 -20.88
N PRO A 57 19.59 2.31 -22.04
CA PRO A 57 19.13 1.20 -22.88
C PRO A 57 20.28 0.33 -23.42
N GLU A 58 21.52 0.84 -23.49
CA GLU A 58 22.72 0.11 -23.88
C GLU A 58 23.06 -1.03 -22.91
N LEU A 59 22.67 -0.94 -21.63
CA LEU A 59 22.85 -2.03 -20.65
C LEU A 59 22.16 -3.32 -21.10
N LYS A 60 21.10 -3.25 -21.88
CA LYS A 60 20.38 -4.44 -22.40
C LYS A 60 21.32 -5.37 -23.16
N SER A 61 22.28 -4.81 -23.90
CA SER A 61 23.24 -5.59 -24.66
C SER A 61 24.14 -6.47 -23.78
N VAL A 62 24.50 -6.01 -22.58
CA VAL A 62 25.31 -6.77 -21.59
C VAL A 62 24.56 -8.03 -21.15
N PHE A 63 23.26 -7.90 -20.84
CA PHE A 63 22.44 -9.03 -20.37
C PHE A 63 22.00 -9.97 -21.50
N GLN A 64 21.94 -9.50 -22.76
CA GLN A 64 21.64 -10.33 -23.92
C GLN A 64 22.77 -11.30 -24.26
N VAL A 65 24.02 -10.88 -24.07
CA VAL A 65 25.22 -11.71 -24.38
C VAL A 65 25.42 -12.83 -23.40
N THR A 66 25.13 -12.61 -22.10
CA THR A 66 25.37 -13.60 -21.06
C THR A 66 24.43 -13.46 -19.90
N LYS A 67 24.21 -14.57 -19.19
CA LYS A 67 23.53 -14.61 -17.89
C LYS A 67 24.44 -15.10 -16.77
N ASP A 68 25.74 -15.35 -17.08
CA ASP A 68 26.74 -15.71 -16.08
C ASP A 68 26.98 -14.54 -15.12
N PRO A 69 26.67 -14.68 -13.81
CA PRO A 69 26.80 -13.61 -12.84
C PRO A 69 28.22 -13.04 -12.74
N LYS A 70 29.24 -13.89 -12.83
CA LYS A 70 30.64 -13.47 -12.70
C LYS A 70 31.09 -12.59 -13.87
N ARG A 71 30.59 -12.89 -15.06
CA ARG A 71 30.85 -12.06 -16.24
C ARG A 71 30.05 -10.77 -16.19
N LEU A 72 28.76 -10.86 -15.84
CA LEU A 72 27.91 -9.67 -15.67
C LEU A 72 28.51 -8.68 -14.68
N VAL A 73 28.95 -9.15 -13.50
CA VAL A 73 29.56 -8.28 -12.49
C VAL A 73 30.78 -7.53 -13.03
N LYS A 74 31.67 -8.23 -13.80
CA LYS A 74 32.84 -7.59 -14.40
C LYS A 74 32.47 -6.53 -15.42
N GLU A 75 31.53 -6.82 -16.33
CA GLU A 75 31.11 -5.90 -17.38
C GLU A 75 30.36 -4.69 -16.78
N LEU A 76 29.50 -4.91 -15.78
CA LEU A 76 28.77 -3.86 -15.07
C LEU A 76 29.71 -2.97 -14.22
N ALA A 77 30.74 -3.53 -13.60
CA ALA A 77 31.76 -2.77 -12.86
C ALA A 77 32.54 -1.84 -13.81
N LEU A 78 32.90 -2.34 -14.99
CA LEU A 78 33.58 -1.53 -16.03
C LEU A 78 32.67 -0.43 -16.55
N TYR A 79 31.38 -0.73 -16.75
CA TYR A 79 30.41 0.27 -17.21
C TYR A 79 30.22 1.43 -16.23
N GLN A 80 30.17 1.14 -14.92
CA GLN A 80 29.97 2.15 -13.86
C GLN A 80 31.26 2.83 -13.41
N ASP A 81 32.43 2.37 -13.85
CA ASP A 81 33.74 2.78 -13.31
C ASP A 81 33.81 2.71 -11.77
N GLN A 82 33.15 1.69 -11.21
CA GLN A 82 33.07 1.44 -9.77
C GLN A 82 33.20 -0.05 -9.47
N PRO A 83 33.86 -0.42 -8.35
CA PRO A 83 34.01 -1.83 -7.98
C PRO A 83 32.67 -2.42 -7.54
N ILE A 84 32.36 -3.63 -8.01
CA ILE A 84 31.26 -4.47 -7.51
C ILE A 84 31.87 -5.62 -6.72
N ILE A 85 31.88 -5.49 -5.41
CA ILE A 85 32.53 -6.44 -4.49
C ILE A 85 31.44 -7.22 -3.76
N ALA A 86 31.56 -8.55 -3.77
CA ALA A 86 30.67 -9.46 -3.06
C ALA A 86 30.58 -9.10 -1.57
N GLY A 87 29.37 -8.98 -1.04
CA GLY A 87 29.10 -8.59 0.35
C GLY A 87 29.24 -7.10 0.67
N GLU A 88 30.01 -6.33 -0.12
CA GLU A 88 30.25 -4.90 0.14
C GLU A 88 29.46 -3.96 -0.75
N THR A 89 28.94 -4.44 -1.89
CA THR A 89 28.22 -3.64 -2.88
C THR A 89 26.75 -4.00 -2.95
N LEU A 90 25.86 -3.00 -2.89
CA LEU A 90 24.47 -3.14 -3.32
C LEU A 90 24.35 -2.81 -4.80
N MET A 91 23.83 -3.71 -5.60
CA MET A 91 23.42 -3.47 -6.97
C MET A 91 21.92 -3.16 -7.02
N ILE A 92 21.58 -2.02 -7.58
CA ILE A 92 20.19 -1.57 -7.79
C ILE A 92 19.88 -1.70 -9.28
N PHE A 93 18.86 -2.50 -9.61
CA PHE A 93 18.32 -2.65 -10.95
C PHE A 93 16.98 -1.90 -11.03
N ASP A 94 17.04 -0.64 -11.46
CA ASP A 94 15.87 0.23 -11.53
C ASP A 94 15.17 0.12 -12.89
N GLU A 95 13.84 0.26 -12.91
CA GLU A 95 12.96 0.07 -14.07
C GLU A 95 13.25 -1.26 -14.81
N ILE A 96 13.40 -2.34 -14.05
CA ILE A 96 13.84 -3.65 -14.55
C ILE A 96 12.89 -4.26 -15.61
N GLN A 97 11.62 -3.83 -15.65
CA GLN A 97 10.66 -4.25 -16.67
C GLN A 97 11.08 -3.80 -18.08
N GLU A 98 12.03 -2.89 -18.22
CA GLU A 98 12.55 -2.47 -19.51
C GLU A 98 13.63 -3.43 -20.07
N CYS A 99 14.12 -4.39 -19.24
CA CYS A 99 15.11 -5.39 -19.64
C CYS A 99 14.75 -6.79 -19.11
N GLU A 100 14.09 -7.59 -19.93
CA GLU A 100 13.68 -8.96 -19.56
C GLU A 100 14.88 -9.86 -19.23
N GLU A 101 15.98 -9.70 -19.92
CA GLU A 101 17.21 -10.46 -19.70
C GLU A 101 17.81 -10.17 -18.33
N ALA A 102 17.76 -8.90 -17.88
CA ALA A 102 18.19 -8.52 -16.54
C ALA A 102 17.26 -9.13 -15.47
N LEU A 103 15.95 -9.12 -15.68
CA LEU A 103 15.00 -9.79 -14.78
C LEU A 103 15.28 -11.29 -14.69
N ASN A 104 15.52 -11.94 -15.82
CA ASN A 104 15.85 -13.37 -15.87
C ASN A 104 17.21 -13.69 -15.25
N SER A 105 18.17 -12.75 -15.27
CA SER A 105 19.49 -12.94 -14.66
C SER A 105 19.44 -13.11 -13.14
N LEU A 106 18.40 -12.55 -12.47
CA LEU A 106 18.22 -12.67 -11.02
C LEU A 106 18.18 -14.13 -10.54
N LYS A 107 17.70 -15.05 -11.39
CA LYS A 107 17.74 -16.50 -11.10
C LYS A 107 19.16 -16.98 -10.89
N TYR A 108 20.04 -16.64 -11.81
CA TYR A 108 21.44 -17.11 -11.80
C TYR A 108 22.23 -16.45 -10.65
N PHE A 109 21.98 -15.17 -10.37
CA PHE A 109 22.53 -14.57 -9.15
C PHE A 109 22.07 -15.29 -7.88
N CYS A 110 20.81 -15.68 -7.78
CA CYS A 110 20.31 -16.45 -6.64
C CYS A 110 20.97 -17.83 -6.50
N GLU A 111 21.24 -18.53 -7.63
CA GLU A 111 21.72 -19.91 -7.63
C GLU A 111 23.25 -20.03 -7.59
N GLU A 112 23.96 -19.14 -8.27
CA GLU A 112 25.40 -19.28 -8.57
C GLU A 112 26.26 -18.19 -7.90
N ALA A 113 25.65 -17.09 -7.45
CA ALA A 113 26.36 -15.95 -6.89
C ALA A 113 25.55 -15.24 -5.77
N PRO A 114 25.07 -15.99 -4.76
CA PRO A 114 24.20 -15.44 -3.69
C PRO A 114 24.92 -14.42 -2.80
N GLU A 115 26.23 -14.31 -2.88
CA GLU A 115 27.05 -13.32 -2.17
C GLU A 115 26.82 -11.90 -2.66
N TYR A 116 26.29 -11.68 -3.88
CA TYR A 116 25.94 -10.35 -4.38
C TYR A 116 24.56 -9.92 -3.92
N HIS A 117 24.46 -8.68 -3.45
CA HIS A 117 23.21 -8.08 -2.99
C HIS A 117 22.55 -7.33 -4.14
N ILE A 118 21.34 -7.75 -4.52
CA ILE A 118 20.60 -7.14 -5.61
C ILE A 118 19.19 -6.79 -5.15
N ILE A 119 18.80 -5.54 -5.38
CA ILE A 119 17.41 -5.08 -5.30
C ILE A 119 17.02 -4.58 -6.69
N ALA A 120 16.03 -5.23 -7.29
CA ALA A 120 15.43 -4.82 -8.55
C ALA A 120 14.08 -4.15 -8.28
N ALA A 121 13.76 -3.08 -9.00
CA ALA A 121 12.48 -2.39 -8.89
C ALA A 121 11.89 -2.07 -10.26
N GLY A 122 10.56 -2.01 -10.31
CA GLY A 122 9.83 -1.55 -11.47
C GLY A 122 8.45 -1.04 -11.09
N SER A 123 8.11 0.16 -11.57
CA SER A 123 6.87 0.84 -11.18
C SER A 123 5.62 0.20 -11.78
N LEU A 124 5.72 -0.40 -12.95
CA LEU A 124 4.62 -1.10 -13.65
C LEU A 124 4.97 -2.56 -13.92
N LEU A 125 5.75 -3.17 -13.04
CA LEU A 125 6.27 -4.52 -13.22
C LEU A 125 5.14 -5.54 -13.40
N GLY A 126 4.07 -5.48 -12.61
CA GLY A 126 2.92 -6.38 -12.73
C GLY A 126 2.26 -6.30 -14.11
N VAL A 127 2.06 -5.09 -14.60
CA VAL A 127 1.51 -4.82 -15.94
C VAL A 127 2.46 -5.32 -17.03
N ALA A 128 3.76 -4.97 -16.94
CA ALA A 128 4.76 -5.31 -17.96
C ALA A 128 4.94 -6.83 -18.07
N VAL A 129 4.99 -7.54 -16.95
CA VAL A 129 5.10 -9.01 -16.91
C VAL A 129 3.94 -9.65 -17.66
N LYS A 130 2.70 -9.25 -17.40
CA LYS A 130 1.52 -9.80 -18.09
C LYS A 130 1.50 -9.42 -19.57
N LYS A 131 1.70 -8.14 -19.91
CA LYS A 131 1.63 -7.64 -21.29
C LYS A 131 2.71 -8.22 -22.19
N ARG A 132 3.98 -8.20 -21.74
CA ARG A 132 5.12 -8.70 -22.51
C ARG A 132 5.33 -10.21 -22.37
N LYS A 133 4.47 -10.91 -21.58
CA LYS A 133 4.63 -12.33 -21.21
C LYS A 133 6.02 -12.64 -20.62
N MET A 134 6.57 -11.69 -19.88
CA MET A 134 7.88 -11.83 -19.27
C MET A 134 7.84 -12.92 -18.18
N THR A 135 8.89 -13.69 -18.10
CA THR A 135 9.01 -14.73 -17.08
C THR A 135 9.68 -14.14 -15.83
N VAL A 136 8.93 -14.05 -14.74
CA VAL A 136 9.53 -13.76 -13.42
C VAL A 136 10.16 -15.05 -12.88
N PRO A 137 11.41 -15.03 -12.39
CA PRO A 137 12.04 -16.22 -11.83
C PRO A 137 11.42 -16.62 -10.48
N VAL A 138 10.24 -17.25 -10.55
CA VAL A 138 9.46 -17.67 -9.38
C VAL A 138 10.32 -18.56 -8.47
N GLY A 139 10.27 -18.30 -7.17
CA GLY A 139 11.05 -19.05 -6.18
C GLY A 139 12.54 -18.65 -6.08
N LYS A 140 13.06 -17.81 -6.99
CA LYS A 140 14.46 -17.33 -7.02
C LYS A 140 14.60 -15.85 -6.68
N VAL A 141 13.50 -15.16 -6.49
CA VAL A 141 13.43 -13.77 -6.00
C VAL A 141 12.53 -13.71 -4.77
N LYS A 142 12.78 -12.71 -3.91
CA LYS A 142 11.88 -12.30 -2.83
C LYS A 142 11.09 -11.10 -3.31
N ILE A 143 9.79 -11.27 -3.48
CA ILE A 143 8.90 -10.17 -3.83
C ILE A 143 8.59 -9.38 -2.56
N ILE A 144 8.72 -8.06 -2.62
CA ILE A 144 8.34 -7.14 -1.54
C ILE A 144 7.47 -6.06 -2.16
N ASP A 145 6.31 -5.82 -1.56
CA ASP A 145 5.43 -4.73 -1.94
C ASP A 145 5.76 -3.49 -1.12
N MET A 146 5.99 -2.36 -1.80
CA MET A 146 6.18 -1.06 -1.18
C MET A 146 4.90 -0.25 -1.34
N TYR A 147 4.51 0.41 -0.26
CA TYR A 147 3.29 1.21 -0.17
C TYR A 147 3.63 2.71 -0.12
N PRO A 148 2.66 3.62 -0.33
CA PRO A 148 2.81 5.03 0.01
C PRO A 148 3.27 5.21 1.46
N ILE A 149 3.76 6.40 1.83
CA ILE A 149 4.11 6.72 3.21
C ILE A 149 2.91 6.44 4.11
N SER A 150 3.07 5.62 5.14
CA SER A 150 2.02 5.34 6.12
C SER A 150 1.80 6.54 7.05
N PHE A 151 0.62 6.59 7.72
CA PHE A 151 0.43 7.60 8.76
C PHE A 151 1.46 7.46 9.89
N LYS A 152 1.91 6.25 10.18
CA LYS A 152 2.94 5.97 11.18
C LYS A 152 4.28 6.64 10.80
N GLU A 153 4.73 6.49 9.55
CA GLU A 153 5.93 7.15 9.03
C GLU A 153 5.76 8.68 8.96
N PHE A 154 4.57 9.14 8.59
CA PHE A 154 4.21 10.57 8.59
C PHE A 154 4.27 11.17 10.00
N LEU A 155 3.67 10.51 11.00
CA LEU A 155 3.65 10.99 12.38
C LEU A 155 5.06 11.06 12.97
N LEU A 156 5.91 10.07 12.69
CA LEU A 156 7.32 10.12 13.10
C LEU A 156 8.04 11.36 12.56
N ALA A 157 7.72 11.75 11.32
CA ALA A 157 8.34 12.91 10.69
C ALA A 157 7.72 14.25 11.15
N SER A 158 6.43 14.29 11.49
CA SER A 158 5.70 15.51 11.85
C SER A 158 5.67 15.79 13.36
N ASP A 159 5.49 14.78 14.19
CA ASP A 159 5.47 14.86 15.68
C ASP A 159 6.07 13.57 16.30
N ALA A 160 7.41 13.49 16.29
CA ALA A 160 8.16 12.36 16.83
C ALA A 160 7.81 12.04 18.29
N ARG A 161 7.48 13.06 19.10
CA ARG A 161 7.12 12.87 20.51
C ARG A 161 5.80 12.13 20.67
N THR A 162 4.81 12.47 19.87
CA THR A 162 3.53 11.76 19.85
C THR A 162 3.73 10.33 19.32
N TYR A 163 4.54 10.14 18.29
CA TYR A 163 4.92 8.82 17.78
C TYR A 163 5.57 7.97 18.87
N GLU A 164 6.62 8.46 19.55
CA GLU A 164 7.33 7.77 20.63
C GLU A 164 6.39 7.39 21.79
N TYR A 165 5.47 8.30 22.13
CA TYR A 165 4.46 8.01 23.15
C TYR A 165 3.58 6.81 22.75
N ILE A 166 3.09 6.75 21.49
CA ILE A 166 2.30 5.62 21.03
C ILE A 166 3.13 4.33 20.99
N GLU A 167 4.40 4.41 20.56
CA GLU A 167 5.29 3.25 20.58
C GLU A 167 5.59 2.74 21.99
N SER A 168 5.57 3.59 23.00
CA SER A 168 5.83 3.21 24.39
C SER A 168 4.64 2.55 25.11
N LEU A 169 3.44 2.55 24.52
CA LEU A 169 2.26 1.94 25.15
C LEU A 169 2.42 0.41 25.20
N GLU A 170 2.24 -0.16 26.39
CA GLU A 170 2.31 -1.62 26.65
C GLU A 170 0.92 -2.23 26.93
N GLU A 171 -0.11 -1.40 27.13
CA GLU A 171 -1.48 -1.80 27.40
C GLU A 171 -2.50 -0.96 26.62
N ILE A 172 -3.72 -1.46 26.52
CA ILE A 172 -4.84 -0.71 25.92
C ILE A 172 -5.53 0.07 27.02
N SER A 173 -5.28 1.37 27.05
CA SER A 173 -5.89 2.32 27.97
C SER A 173 -6.24 3.63 27.26
N HIS A 174 -7.12 4.42 27.85
CA HIS A 174 -7.51 5.72 27.29
C HIS A 174 -6.29 6.63 27.15
N LEU A 175 -6.08 7.13 25.94
CA LEU A 175 -5.06 8.15 25.66
C LEU A 175 -5.44 9.45 26.37
N PRO A 176 -4.47 10.21 26.90
CA PRO A 176 -4.71 11.58 27.34
C PRO A 176 -5.31 12.41 26.19
N GLU A 177 -6.27 13.27 26.52
CA GLU A 177 -7.00 14.05 25.50
C GLU A 177 -6.08 14.91 24.63
N ILE A 178 -4.98 15.42 25.21
CA ILE A 178 -3.98 16.17 24.46
C ILE A 178 -3.31 15.33 23.36
N VAL A 179 -3.04 14.05 23.64
CA VAL A 179 -2.43 13.12 22.66
C VAL A 179 -3.45 12.77 21.59
N LEU A 180 -4.68 12.46 21.97
CA LEU A 180 -5.76 12.13 21.03
C LEU A 180 -6.05 13.28 20.06
N ASN A 181 -6.09 14.52 20.56
CA ASN A 181 -6.32 15.70 19.74
C ASN A 181 -5.17 15.99 18.79
N LYS A 182 -3.91 15.76 19.20
CA LYS A 182 -2.75 15.83 18.31
C LYS A 182 -2.84 14.79 17.20
N LEU A 183 -3.13 13.52 17.54
CA LEU A 183 -3.32 12.45 16.56
C LEU A 183 -4.40 12.79 15.54
N ARG A 184 -5.55 13.29 15.99
CA ARG A 184 -6.65 13.72 15.12
C ARG A 184 -6.22 14.85 14.17
N THR A 185 -5.44 15.80 14.67
CA THR A 185 -4.93 16.93 13.88
C THR A 185 -3.94 16.46 12.82
N GLU A 186 -2.93 15.68 13.21
CA GLU A 186 -1.93 15.14 12.27
C GLU A 186 -2.57 14.18 11.25
N TYR A 187 -3.58 13.41 11.65
CA TYR A 187 -4.29 12.52 10.73
C TYR A 187 -5.08 13.28 9.67
N ARG A 188 -5.73 14.40 10.02
CA ARG A 188 -6.37 15.26 9.02
C ARG A 188 -5.33 15.86 8.06
N ARG A 189 -4.17 16.30 8.56
CA ARG A 189 -3.06 16.76 7.72
C ARG A 189 -2.58 15.67 6.76
N TYR A 190 -2.41 14.45 7.27
CA TYR A 190 -2.07 13.30 6.45
C TYR A 190 -3.13 12.99 5.39
N GLN A 191 -4.42 13.07 5.72
CA GLN A 191 -5.48 12.88 4.73
C GLN A 191 -5.48 13.95 3.62
N VAL A 192 -4.88 15.11 3.85
CA VAL A 192 -4.69 16.14 2.81
C VAL A 192 -3.61 15.73 1.81
N SER A 193 -2.43 15.33 2.27
CA SER A 193 -1.31 14.94 1.40
C SER A 193 -1.40 13.48 0.94
N GLY A 194 -2.10 12.63 1.70
CA GLY A 194 -1.92 11.19 1.58
C GLY A 194 -0.50 10.79 1.97
N GLY A 195 -0.06 9.65 1.44
CA GLY A 195 1.28 9.10 1.62
C GLY A 195 2.19 9.25 0.40
N MET A 196 1.83 10.06 -0.59
CA MET A 196 2.69 10.29 -1.75
C MET A 196 3.88 11.18 -1.34
N PRO A 197 5.14 10.71 -1.49
CA PRO A 197 6.32 11.37 -0.90
C PRO A 197 6.45 12.86 -1.23
N GLU A 198 6.22 13.25 -2.46
CA GLU A 198 6.32 14.64 -2.90
C GLU A 198 5.29 15.53 -2.19
N ALA A 199 4.04 15.08 -2.12
CA ALA A 199 2.97 15.79 -1.42
C ALA A 199 3.21 15.86 0.10
N VAL A 200 3.72 14.77 0.70
CA VAL A 200 4.07 14.74 2.13
C VAL A 200 5.22 15.70 2.43
N VAL A 201 6.26 15.72 1.60
CA VAL A 201 7.39 16.67 1.77
C VAL A 201 6.92 18.11 1.62
N ALA A 202 6.10 18.42 0.60
CA ALA A 202 5.54 19.76 0.43
C ALA A 202 4.73 20.21 1.65
N LEU A 203 3.95 19.32 2.26
CA LEU A 203 3.18 19.61 3.46
C LEU A 203 4.06 19.83 4.69
N LEU A 204 5.05 18.95 4.92
CA LEU A 204 5.89 18.98 6.12
C LEU A 204 6.96 20.09 6.07
N ASP A 205 7.45 20.45 4.88
CA ASP A 205 8.35 21.59 4.68
C ASP A 205 7.60 22.93 4.64
N ASN A 206 6.27 22.93 4.90
CA ASN A 206 5.42 24.14 4.92
C ASN A 206 5.48 24.96 3.63
N GLN A 207 5.60 24.29 2.49
CA GLN A 207 5.64 24.97 1.18
C GLN A 207 4.28 25.62 0.81
N GLY A 208 3.18 25.13 1.41
CA GLY A 208 1.83 25.61 1.19
C GLY A 208 0.90 24.51 0.68
N ILE A 209 -0.40 24.77 0.77
CA ILE A 209 -1.43 23.80 0.29
C ILE A 209 -1.43 23.73 -1.24
N SER A 210 -1.11 24.81 -1.95
CA SER A 210 -1.04 24.83 -3.42
C SER A 210 0.02 23.86 -3.96
N GLU A 211 1.15 23.75 -3.30
CA GLU A 211 2.23 22.84 -3.66
C GLU A 211 1.83 21.37 -3.43
N VAL A 212 1.11 21.09 -2.32
CA VAL A 212 0.54 19.76 -2.07
C VAL A 212 -0.48 19.38 -3.16
N GLU A 213 -1.36 20.32 -3.52
CA GLU A 213 -2.37 20.10 -4.59
C GLU A 213 -1.69 19.89 -5.95
N SER A 214 -0.63 20.65 -6.27
CA SER A 214 0.14 20.50 -7.49
C SER A 214 0.82 19.14 -7.53
N ALA A 215 1.53 18.75 -6.48
CA ALA A 215 2.21 17.45 -6.42
C ALA A 215 1.24 16.27 -6.62
N LEU A 216 0.06 16.31 -5.98
CA LEU A 216 -0.95 15.27 -6.16
C LEU A 216 -1.53 15.28 -7.59
N GLN A 217 -1.74 16.45 -8.20
CA GLN A 217 -2.23 16.56 -9.58
C GLN A 217 -1.21 16.01 -10.56
N ASP A 218 0.05 16.38 -10.41
CA ASP A 218 1.14 15.91 -11.28
C ASP A 218 1.26 14.38 -11.25
N ILE A 219 1.03 13.76 -10.08
CA ILE A 219 1.01 12.29 -9.94
C ILE A 219 -0.20 11.69 -10.66
N LEU A 220 -1.39 12.28 -10.54
CA LEU A 220 -2.58 11.82 -11.26
C LEU A 220 -2.37 11.91 -12.78
N ASP A 221 -1.82 13.02 -13.26
CA ASP A 221 -1.53 13.24 -14.68
C ASP A 221 -0.50 12.24 -15.20
N LEU A 222 0.54 11.94 -14.42
CA LEU A 222 1.52 10.89 -14.74
C LEU A 222 0.88 9.50 -14.82
N TYR A 223 -0.06 9.18 -13.94
CA TYR A 223 -0.79 7.91 -13.99
C TYR A 223 -1.62 7.78 -15.28
N GLU A 224 -2.27 8.86 -15.71
CA GLU A 224 -3.04 8.87 -16.96
C GLU A 224 -2.14 8.75 -18.21
N LEU A 225 -0.93 9.33 -18.17
CA LEU A 225 0.07 9.12 -19.22
C LEU A 225 0.53 7.66 -19.27
N ASP A 226 0.68 7.00 -18.13
CA ASP A 226 1.03 5.58 -18.06
C ASP A 226 -0.06 4.69 -18.67
N PHE A 227 -1.35 5.03 -18.49
CA PHE A 227 -2.45 4.32 -19.17
C PHE A 227 -2.24 4.31 -20.68
N SER A 228 -1.90 5.47 -21.24
CA SER A 228 -1.66 5.62 -22.67
C SER A 228 -0.38 4.92 -23.17
N LYS A 229 0.67 4.86 -22.33
CA LYS A 229 1.97 4.26 -22.71
C LYS A 229 1.96 2.73 -22.59
N TYR A 230 1.30 2.19 -21.57
CA TYR A 230 1.47 0.78 -21.19
C TYR A 230 0.24 -0.09 -21.36
N ALA A 231 -0.98 0.46 -21.48
CA ALA A 231 -2.17 -0.33 -21.74
C ALA A 231 -2.40 -0.63 -23.23
N GLU A 232 -3.23 -1.63 -23.52
CA GLU A 232 -3.70 -1.89 -24.87
C GLU A 232 -4.64 -0.75 -25.33
N PRO A 233 -4.60 -0.28 -26.58
CA PRO A 233 -5.41 0.85 -27.04
C PRO A 233 -6.92 0.71 -26.74
N ARG A 234 -7.46 -0.50 -26.79
CA ARG A 234 -8.86 -0.79 -26.50
C ARG A 234 -9.21 -0.68 -25.00
N GLU A 235 -8.21 -0.78 -24.12
CA GLU A 235 -8.38 -0.77 -22.65
C GLU A 235 -8.21 0.61 -22.06
N ILE A 236 -7.45 1.50 -22.70
CA ILE A 236 -7.18 2.86 -22.22
C ILE A 236 -8.47 3.60 -21.82
N PRO A 237 -9.53 3.66 -22.64
CA PRO A 237 -10.76 4.36 -22.24
C PRO A 237 -11.47 3.70 -21.05
N ARG A 238 -11.31 2.38 -20.89
CA ARG A 238 -11.92 1.64 -19.78
C ARG A 238 -11.17 1.88 -18.46
N ILE A 239 -9.83 1.91 -18.52
CA ILE A 239 -8.98 2.23 -17.37
C ILE A 239 -9.29 3.64 -16.88
N HIS A 240 -9.32 4.64 -17.77
CA HIS A 240 -9.72 6.01 -17.42
C HIS A 240 -11.12 6.05 -16.80
N ALA A 241 -12.08 5.35 -17.39
CA ALA A 241 -13.46 5.34 -16.90
C ALA A 241 -13.59 4.73 -15.49
N ILE A 242 -12.84 3.66 -15.18
CA ILE A 242 -12.78 3.08 -13.83
C ILE A 242 -12.11 4.07 -12.88
N TRP A 243 -10.93 4.59 -13.24
CA TRP A 243 -10.14 5.49 -12.42
C TRP A 243 -10.96 6.72 -11.98
N HIS A 244 -11.56 7.41 -12.91
CA HIS A 244 -12.40 8.57 -12.63
C HIS A 244 -13.71 8.25 -11.92
N SER A 245 -14.17 6.99 -11.96
CA SER A 245 -15.39 6.59 -11.24
C SER A 245 -15.16 6.32 -9.75
N LEU A 246 -13.91 6.19 -9.27
CA LEU A 246 -13.61 5.81 -7.89
C LEU A 246 -14.32 6.68 -6.84
N PRO A 247 -14.31 8.02 -6.92
CA PRO A 247 -15.04 8.84 -5.95
C PRO A 247 -16.54 8.54 -5.93
N ALA A 248 -17.15 8.37 -7.11
CA ALA A 248 -18.58 8.09 -7.22
C ALA A 248 -18.94 6.66 -6.78
N GLN A 249 -18.02 5.68 -6.94
CA GLN A 249 -18.21 4.33 -6.43
C GLN A 249 -18.21 4.31 -4.89
N LEU A 250 -17.24 5.00 -4.29
CA LEU A 250 -17.02 5.02 -2.84
C LEU A 250 -18.02 5.93 -2.09
N SER A 251 -18.66 6.89 -2.77
CA SER A 251 -19.71 7.75 -2.18
C SER A 251 -21.05 7.05 -1.99
N LYS A 252 -21.23 5.81 -2.48
CA LYS A 252 -22.49 5.07 -2.33
C LYS A 252 -22.57 4.37 -0.98
N GLU A 253 -23.80 4.18 -0.49
CA GLU A 253 -24.05 3.57 0.82
C GLU A 253 -23.36 2.23 1.01
N ASN A 254 -23.48 1.31 0.04
CA ASN A 254 -22.91 -0.04 0.13
C ASN A 254 -21.51 -0.18 -0.51
N ARG A 255 -21.02 0.89 -1.15
CA ARG A 255 -19.69 0.97 -1.81
C ARG A 255 -19.29 -0.23 -2.70
N LYS A 256 -20.22 -1.17 -2.96
CA LYS A 256 -20.02 -2.24 -3.93
C LYS A 256 -19.76 -1.65 -5.30
N PHE A 257 -18.77 -2.16 -6.01
CA PHE A 257 -18.44 -1.68 -7.35
C PHE A 257 -19.60 -1.93 -8.32
N ILE A 258 -20.08 -0.89 -8.96
CA ILE A 258 -21.23 -0.91 -9.84
C ILE A 258 -20.83 -0.45 -11.23
N TYR A 259 -20.77 -1.36 -12.19
CA TYR A 259 -20.40 -1.07 -13.58
C TYR A 259 -21.27 0.02 -14.23
N LYS A 260 -22.57 0.09 -13.88
CA LYS A 260 -23.48 1.16 -14.36
C LYS A 260 -23.06 2.57 -13.96
N VAL A 261 -22.26 2.74 -12.91
CA VAL A 261 -21.70 4.05 -12.51
C VAL A 261 -20.69 4.54 -13.54
N ILE A 262 -19.94 3.61 -14.16
CA ILE A 262 -19.00 3.94 -15.21
C ILE A 262 -19.76 4.37 -16.48
N LYS A 263 -20.71 3.53 -16.91
CA LYS A 263 -21.52 3.76 -18.11
C LYS A 263 -22.78 2.92 -18.07
N THR A 264 -23.89 3.48 -18.51
CA THR A 264 -25.15 2.73 -18.69
C THR A 264 -24.92 1.54 -19.64
N GLY A 265 -25.28 0.33 -19.18
CA GLY A 265 -25.10 -0.91 -19.94
C GLY A 265 -23.70 -1.54 -19.84
N ALA A 266 -22.79 -1.00 -19.03
CA ALA A 266 -21.48 -1.59 -18.77
C ALA A 266 -21.63 -2.98 -18.12
N ARG A 267 -20.80 -3.93 -18.57
CA ARG A 267 -20.78 -5.32 -18.10
C ARG A 267 -19.41 -5.65 -17.51
N SER A 268 -19.36 -6.55 -16.52
CA SER A 268 -18.10 -6.94 -15.84
C SER A 268 -17.03 -7.41 -16.82
N LYS A 269 -17.39 -8.30 -17.76
CA LYS A 269 -16.47 -8.84 -18.77
C LYS A 269 -15.78 -7.79 -19.65
N ASP A 270 -16.35 -6.57 -19.76
CA ASP A 270 -15.79 -5.51 -20.59
C ASP A 270 -14.75 -4.67 -19.83
N TYR A 271 -14.71 -4.76 -18.50
CA TYR A 271 -13.88 -3.92 -17.62
C TYR A 271 -12.91 -4.72 -16.74
N GLU A 272 -12.97 -6.05 -16.74
CA GLU A 272 -12.14 -6.90 -15.88
C GLU A 272 -10.63 -6.70 -16.16
N ASP A 273 -10.23 -6.70 -17.43
CA ASP A 273 -8.84 -6.48 -17.84
C ASP A 273 -8.33 -5.10 -17.37
N ALA A 274 -9.20 -4.08 -17.42
CA ALA A 274 -8.86 -2.73 -16.98
C ALA A 274 -8.76 -2.62 -15.45
N LEU A 275 -9.63 -3.33 -14.70
CA LEU A 275 -9.53 -3.45 -13.24
C LEU A 275 -8.23 -4.16 -12.83
N MET A 276 -7.93 -5.28 -13.48
CA MET A 276 -6.69 -6.03 -13.25
C MET A 276 -5.46 -5.17 -13.57
N TRP A 277 -5.51 -4.36 -14.62
CA TRP A 277 -4.41 -3.45 -14.97
C TRP A 277 -4.14 -2.44 -13.85
N LEU A 278 -5.18 -1.79 -13.32
CA LEU A 278 -5.05 -0.83 -12.22
C LEU A 278 -4.55 -1.50 -10.92
N GLU A 279 -4.99 -2.72 -10.63
CA GLU A 279 -4.55 -3.50 -9.48
C GLU A 279 -3.08 -3.92 -9.64
N ASP A 280 -2.68 -4.44 -10.80
CA ASP A 280 -1.29 -4.81 -11.10
C ASP A 280 -0.32 -3.62 -11.11
N ALA A 281 -0.82 -2.43 -11.46
CA ALA A 281 -0.09 -1.17 -11.36
C ALA A 281 0.04 -0.66 -9.90
N GLY A 282 -0.67 -1.28 -8.96
CA GLY A 282 -0.70 -0.90 -7.55
C GLY A 282 -1.47 0.39 -7.28
N MET A 283 -2.34 0.81 -8.20
CA MET A 283 -3.10 2.07 -8.09
C MET A 283 -4.41 1.91 -7.32
N ILE A 284 -4.96 0.69 -7.31
CA ILE A 284 -6.19 0.34 -6.61
C ILE A 284 -6.03 -0.94 -5.79
N TYR A 285 -6.91 -1.09 -4.79
CA TYR A 285 -7.12 -2.33 -4.06
C TYR A 285 -8.54 -2.82 -4.31
N ARG A 286 -8.70 -4.11 -4.69
CA ARG A 286 -10.00 -4.78 -4.71
C ARG A 286 -10.19 -5.55 -3.42
N VAL A 287 -11.28 -5.25 -2.72
CA VAL A 287 -11.70 -5.91 -1.48
C VAL A 287 -12.96 -6.70 -1.79
N TYR A 288 -12.87 -8.03 -1.76
CA TYR A 288 -13.97 -8.93 -2.12
C TYR A 288 -14.90 -9.20 -0.94
N ASN A 289 -16.16 -9.49 -1.23
CA ASN A 289 -17.10 -9.99 -0.24
C ASN A 289 -16.73 -11.42 0.18
N ILE A 290 -17.06 -11.78 1.41
CA ILE A 290 -17.06 -13.16 1.86
C ILE A 290 -18.48 -13.61 2.19
N SER A 291 -18.84 -14.84 1.79
CA SER A 291 -20.15 -15.43 2.12
C SER A 291 -20.29 -15.75 3.61
N LYS A 292 -19.20 -16.10 4.27
CA LYS A 292 -19.09 -16.30 5.73
C LYS A 292 -17.65 -16.26 6.19
N PRO A 293 -17.38 -15.92 7.47
CA PRO A 293 -16.03 -15.95 8.04
C PRO A 293 -15.63 -17.40 8.38
N GLY A 294 -15.01 -18.05 7.43
CA GLY A 294 -14.45 -19.40 7.61
C GLY A 294 -12.95 -19.39 7.36
N MET A 295 -12.25 -20.42 7.82
CA MET A 295 -10.81 -20.55 7.64
C MET A 295 -10.49 -21.69 6.64
N PRO A 296 -9.63 -21.46 5.63
CA PRO A 296 -9.02 -20.17 5.28
C PRO A 296 -10.06 -19.20 4.69
N ILE A 297 -9.95 -17.91 4.99
CA ILE A 297 -10.93 -16.88 4.60
C ILE A 297 -11.11 -16.81 3.09
N SER A 298 -10.04 -17.01 2.32
CA SER A 298 -10.06 -17.00 0.85
C SER A 298 -10.97 -18.05 0.22
N ALA A 299 -11.30 -19.12 0.93
CA ALA A 299 -12.21 -20.16 0.45
C ALA A 299 -13.68 -19.68 0.38
N TYR A 300 -13.99 -18.57 0.99
CA TYR A 300 -15.33 -17.99 1.07
C TYR A 300 -15.49 -16.70 0.29
N GLU A 301 -14.50 -16.37 -0.55
CA GLU A 301 -14.51 -15.19 -1.41
C GLU A 301 -15.62 -15.27 -2.46
N GLU A 302 -16.36 -14.17 -2.63
CA GLU A 302 -17.36 -13.98 -3.68
C GLU A 302 -16.80 -13.06 -4.76
N THR A 303 -16.30 -13.62 -5.84
CA THR A 303 -15.61 -12.90 -6.91
C THR A 303 -16.46 -11.85 -7.65
N ASP A 304 -17.80 -12.02 -7.62
CA ASP A 304 -18.74 -11.10 -8.27
C ASP A 304 -19.12 -9.88 -7.41
N ALA A 305 -18.64 -9.84 -6.18
CA ALA A 305 -18.97 -8.79 -5.22
C ALA A 305 -17.69 -8.21 -4.60
N PHE A 306 -17.31 -7.02 -5.01
CA PHE A 306 -16.11 -6.35 -4.50
C PHE A 306 -16.30 -4.84 -4.40
N LYS A 307 -15.46 -4.22 -3.59
CA LYS A 307 -15.25 -2.77 -3.49
C LYS A 307 -13.90 -2.42 -4.10
N VAL A 308 -13.74 -1.17 -4.55
CA VAL A 308 -12.48 -0.69 -5.11
C VAL A 308 -12.06 0.56 -4.35
N TYR A 309 -10.86 0.54 -3.81
CA TYR A 309 -10.25 1.66 -3.09
C TYR A 309 -9.01 2.15 -3.84
N ALA A 310 -8.69 3.44 -3.70
CA ALA A 310 -7.43 3.98 -4.21
C ALA A 310 -6.25 3.54 -3.34
N CYS A 311 -5.07 3.42 -3.92
CA CYS A 311 -3.85 3.09 -3.18
C CYS A 311 -3.45 4.15 -2.16
N ASP A 312 -3.96 5.38 -2.30
CA ASP A 312 -3.63 6.52 -1.45
C ASP A 312 -4.84 7.44 -1.23
N CYS A 313 -5.06 7.86 0.03
CA CYS A 313 -6.19 8.70 0.40
C CYS A 313 -6.05 10.16 -0.09
N GLY A 314 -4.83 10.68 -0.24
CA GLY A 314 -4.56 12.00 -0.82
C GLY A 314 -4.89 12.03 -2.31
N LEU A 315 -4.50 10.98 -3.04
CA LEU A 315 -4.87 10.83 -4.46
C LEU A 315 -6.39 10.68 -4.63
N LEU A 316 -7.06 9.89 -3.77
CA LEU A 316 -8.52 9.78 -3.79
C LEU A 316 -9.19 11.13 -3.55
N ARG A 317 -8.71 11.89 -2.54
CA ARG A 317 -9.18 13.23 -2.26
C ARG A 317 -9.04 14.17 -3.46
N ARG A 318 -7.85 14.16 -4.08
CA ARG A 318 -7.55 15.02 -5.24
C ARG A 318 -8.40 14.63 -6.45
N LEU A 319 -8.54 13.35 -6.72
CA LEU A 319 -9.38 12.81 -7.78
C LEU A 319 -10.87 13.18 -7.60
N ALA A 320 -11.32 13.27 -6.34
CA ALA A 320 -12.66 13.73 -5.99
C ALA A 320 -12.82 15.26 -6.02
N HIS A 321 -11.77 16.02 -6.33
CA HIS A 321 -11.74 17.49 -6.23
C HIS A 321 -12.18 18.02 -4.85
N LEU A 322 -11.96 17.24 -3.77
CA LEU A 322 -12.31 17.66 -2.42
C LEU A 322 -11.24 18.64 -1.89
N PRO A 323 -11.60 19.89 -1.56
CA PRO A 323 -10.64 20.89 -1.08
C PRO A 323 -9.97 20.45 0.23
N ALA A 324 -8.66 20.73 0.38
CA ALA A 324 -7.91 20.47 1.60
C ALA A 324 -8.53 21.13 2.84
N THR A 325 -9.05 22.33 2.68
CA THR A 325 -9.74 23.09 3.76
C THR A 325 -10.95 22.35 4.33
N VAL A 326 -11.68 21.61 3.50
CA VAL A 326 -12.84 20.81 3.93
C VAL A 326 -12.38 19.62 4.79
N VAL A 327 -11.25 18.97 4.44
CA VAL A 327 -10.73 17.83 5.20
C VAL A 327 -10.16 18.27 6.55
N THR A 328 -9.54 19.44 6.61
CA THR A 328 -8.95 19.97 7.85
C THR A 328 -9.97 20.58 8.80
N ASP A 329 -11.13 21.01 8.29
CA ASP A 329 -12.20 21.56 9.12
C ASP A 329 -12.99 20.42 9.82
N PRO A 330 -12.97 20.34 11.16
CA PRO A 330 -13.71 19.31 11.89
C PRO A 330 -15.24 19.44 11.77
N ILE A 331 -15.74 20.61 11.38
CA ILE A 331 -17.19 20.93 11.30
C ILE A 331 -17.72 20.81 9.86
N ALA A 332 -16.82 20.70 8.87
CA ALA A 332 -17.22 20.65 7.46
C ALA A 332 -18.17 19.48 7.16
N ASN A 333 -19.26 19.79 6.47
CA ASN A 333 -20.27 18.81 6.09
C ASN A 333 -19.99 18.21 4.70
N TYR A 334 -19.29 17.08 4.67
CA TYR A 334 -19.14 16.21 3.48
C TYR A 334 -19.40 14.75 3.84
N THR A 335 -20.44 14.52 4.60
CA THR A 335 -20.73 13.31 5.39
C THR A 335 -20.62 12.01 4.61
N GLU A 336 -21.17 11.92 3.41
CA GLU A 336 -21.14 10.70 2.60
C GLU A 336 -19.71 10.34 2.17
N PHE A 337 -18.94 11.31 1.66
CA PHE A 337 -17.58 11.07 1.20
C PHE A 337 -16.57 10.95 2.35
N LYS A 338 -16.88 11.49 3.54
CA LYS A 338 -16.06 11.34 4.74
C LYS A 338 -15.90 9.88 5.16
N GLY A 339 -16.98 9.09 5.06
CA GLY A 339 -16.92 7.65 5.29
C GLY A 339 -16.01 6.94 4.30
N ALA A 340 -16.10 7.29 3.00
CA ALA A 340 -15.23 6.74 1.97
C ALA A 340 -13.75 7.04 2.22
N MET A 341 -13.42 8.27 2.58
CA MET A 341 -12.07 8.69 2.94
C MET A 341 -11.55 7.93 4.17
N ALA A 342 -12.37 7.77 5.21
CA ALA A 342 -11.99 7.04 6.42
C ALA A 342 -11.68 5.56 6.12
N GLU A 343 -12.54 4.88 5.35
CA GLU A 343 -12.29 3.50 4.96
C GLU A 343 -11.04 3.36 4.09
N ASN A 344 -10.86 4.24 3.10
CA ASN A 344 -9.68 4.21 2.25
C ASN A 344 -8.39 4.41 3.06
N ALA A 345 -8.38 5.35 4.01
CA ALA A 345 -7.21 5.62 4.84
C ALA A 345 -6.91 4.48 5.84
N VAL A 346 -7.95 3.85 6.42
CA VAL A 346 -7.77 2.66 7.27
C VAL A 346 -7.25 1.49 6.44
N LEU A 347 -7.83 1.22 5.25
CA LEU A 347 -7.32 0.18 4.35
C LEU A 347 -5.86 0.41 3.99
N GLN A 348 -5.50 1.62 3.56
CA GLN A 348 -4.11 2.00 3.26
C GLN A 348 -3.17 1.72 4.44
N SER A 349 -3.63 1.95 5.67
CA SER A 349 -2.84 1.73 6.89
C SER A 349 -2.65 0.25 7.23
N ILE A 350 -3.64 -0.61 6.97
CA ILE A 350 -3.57 -2.03 7.32
C ILE A 350 -2.96 -2.89 6.20
N MET A 351 -3.00 -2.45 4.94
CA MET A 351 -2.46 -3.21 3.80
C MET A 351 -1.01 -3.69 4.00
N PRO A 352 -0.07 -2.88 4.52
CA PRO A 352 1.29 -3.34 4.77
C PRO A 352 1.42 -4.41 5.86
N LEU A 353 0.40 -4.59 6.70
CA LEU A 353 0.42 -5.41 7.92
C LEU A 353 -0.22 -6.79 7.74
N VAL A 354 -1.02 -7.00 6.69
CA VAL A 354 -1.79 -8.25 6.48
C VAL A 354 -1.03 -9.33 5.70
N ASP A 355 0.28 -9.31 5.71
CA ASP A 355 1.23 -10.36 5.29
C ASP A 355 0.84 -11.11 3.98
N ASN A 356 0.72 -10.37 2.87
CA ASN A 356 0.29 -10.86 1.56
C ASN A 356 -1.15 -11.43 1.49
N GLN A 357 -1.93 -11.27 2.54
CA GLN A 357 -3.35 -11.57 2.53
C GLN A 357 -4.14 -10.33 2.12
N LYS A 358 -5.21 -10.52 1.36
CA LYS A 358 -6.11 -9.41 1.04
C LYS A 358 -7.15 -9.26 2.14
N PRO A 359 -7.47 -8.05 2.60
CA PRO A 359 -8.67 -7.81 3.37
C PRO A 359 -9.92 -8.13 2.54
N TYR A 360 -10.96 -8.57 3.22
CA TYR A 360 -12.28 -8.82 2.65
C TYR A 360 -13.31 -7.89 3.30
N TYR A 361 -14.55 -7.89 2.83
CA TYR A 361 -15.67 -7.30 3.54
C TYR A 361 -16.79 -8.33 3.69
N TRP A 362 -17.76 -8.05 4.53
CA TRP A 362 -18.90 -8.92 4.73
C TRP A 362 -20.21 -8.15 4.71
N THR A 363 -21.24 -8.75 4.09
CA THR A 363 -22.61 -8.22 4.12
C THR A 363 -23.57 -9.29 4.61
N SER A 364 -24.55 -8.87 5.43
CA SER A 364 -25.67 -9.74 5.81
C SER A 364 -26.68 -9.85 4.66
N PRO A 365 -27.61 -10.84 4.71
CA PRO A 365 -28.78 -10.85 3.82
C PRO A 365 -29.69 -9.61 3.99
N GLY A 366 -29.57 -8.87 5.10
CA GLY A 366 -30.24 -7.59 5.33
C GLY A 366 -29.39 -6.39 4.91
N THR A 367 -29.22 -5.43 5.80
CA THR A 367 -28.50 -4.17 5.54
C THR A 367 -27.18 -4.02 6.30
N ALA A 368 -26.79 -5.01 7.13
CA ALA A 368 -25.55 -4.90 7.89
C ALA A 368 -24.34 -5.19 6.97
N GLU A 369 -23.34 -4.34 7.10
CA GLU A 369 -22.07 -4.44 6.38
C GLU A 369 -20.91 -4.20 7.35
N VAL A 370 -19.89 -5.08 7.31
CA VAL A 370 -18.60 -4.90 7.98
C VAL A 370 -17.56 -4.53 6.94
N GLU A 371 -16.96 -3.38 7.10
CA GLU A 371 -16.13 -2.73 6.07
C GLU A 371 -14.91 -3.56 5.69
N PHE A 372 -14.25 -4.17 6.71
CA PHE A 372 -13.15 -5.10 6.44
C PHE A 372 -13.25 -6.35 7.33
N VAL A 373 -12.80 -7.46 6.78
CA VAL A 373 -12.61 -8.73 7.51
C VAL A 373 -11.23 -9.25 7.14
N ILE A 374 -10.39 -9.48 8.13
CA ILE A 374 -9.02 -9.97 7.94
C ILE A 374 -8.84 -11.32 8.62
N GLN A 375 -7.97 -12.15 8.07
CA GLN A 375 -7.44 -13.30 8.78
C GLN A 375 -6.13 -12.88 9.45
N TRP A 376 -6.05 -13.07 10.78
CA TRP A 376 -4.86 -12.77 11.56
C TRP A 376 -4.45 -14.02 12.34
N GLY A 377 -3.42 -14.72 11.84
CA GLY A 377 -3.07 -16.03 12.36
C GLY A 377 -4.21 -17.04 12.18
N ASP A 378 -4.73 -17.55 13.29
CA ASP A 378 -5.83 -18.50 13.37
C ASP A 378 -7.20 -17.85 13.66
N GLU A 379 -7.30 -16.53 13.60
CA GLU A 379 -8.54 -15.79 13.83
C GLU A 379 -9.04 -15.04 12.60
N ILE A 380 -10.35 -14.88 12.51
CA ILE A 380 -11.03 -14.01 11.52
C ILE A 380 -11.59 -12.81 12.26
N ILE A 381 -11.05 -11.63 11.98
CA ILE A 381 -11.34 -10.41 12.71
C ILE A 381 -12.17 -9.45 11.84
N PRO A 382 -13.42 -9.15 12.22
CA PRO A 382 -14.22 -8.12 11.61
C PRO A 382 -13.76 -6.72 12.07
N ILE A 383 -13.67 -5.78 11.12
CA ILE A 383 -13.23 -4.41 11.32
C ILE A 383 -14.32 -3.46 10.82
N GLU A 384 -14.91 -2.69 11.71
CA GLU A 384 -15.83 -1.60 11.41
C GLU A 384 -15.07 -0.28 11.34
N VAL A 385 -15.36 0.55 10.34
CA VAL A 385 -14.76 1.88 10.21
C VAL A 385 -15.84 2.95 10.32
N LYS A 386 -15.61 3.93 11.21
CA LYS A 386 -16.51 5.09 11.39
C LYS A 386 -15.71 6.38 11.29
N ALA A 387 -16.18 7.28 10.43
CA ALA A 387 -15.51 8.56 10.19
C ALA A 387 -15.64 9.55 11.35
N GLU A 388 -16.58 9.32 12.27
CA GLU A 388 -16.95 10.23 13.35
C GLU A 388 -16.93 9.56 14.73
N GLU A 389 -17.19 10.37 15.76
CA GLU A 389 -17.37 9.90 17.15
C GLU A 389 -18.73 9.25 17.36
N ASN A 390 -19.75 9.61 16.56
CA ASN A 390 -21.07 9.00 16.69
C ASN A 390 -21.09 7.60 16.05
N ILE A 391 -21.11 6.60 16.91
CA ILE A 391 -21.02 5.17 16.56
C ILE A 391 -22.40 4.47 16.58
N SER A 392 -23.45 5.14 16.14
CA SER A 392 -24.75 4.46 15.94
C SER A 392 -24.62 3.49 14.76
N GLY A 393 -24.46 2.21 15.05
CA GLY A 393 -24.36 1.18 14.01
C GLY A 393 -24.43 -0.21 14.59
N SER A 394 -25.29 -1.04 14.00
CA SER A 394 -25.55 -2.40 14.45
C SER A 394 -24.76 -3.47 13.69
N SER A 395 -24.00 -3.09 12.63
CA SER A 395 -23.41 -4.08 11.70
C SER A 395 -22.45 -5.04 12.40
N LEU A 396 -21.53 -4.50 13.21
CA LEU A 396 -20.60 -5.32 13.98
C LEU A 396 -21.33 -6.16 15.04
N SER A 397 -22.45 -5.67 15.57
CA SER A 397 -23.31 -6.43 16.52
C SER A 397 -24.08 -7.54 15.81
N VAL A 398 -24.55 -7.30 14.60
CA VAL A 398 -25.18 -8.36 13.74
C VAL A 398 -24.17 -9.45 13.42
N TYR A 399 -22.97 -9.05 12.99
CA TYR A 399 -21.88 -10.00 12.73
C TYR A 399 -21.55 -10.83 13.98
N PHE A 400 -21.41 -10.19 15.15
CA PHE A 400 -21.12 -10.86 16.41
C PHE A 400 -22.21 -11.87 16.80
N LYS A 401 -23.49 -11.49 16.68
CA LYS A 401 -24.60 -12.40 16.98
C LYS A 401 -24.64 -13.62 16.06
N THR A 402 -24.15 -13.46 14.83
CA THR A 402 -24.18 -14.51 13.82
C THR A 402 -23.00 -15.49 13.94
N TYR A 403 -21.80 -14.95 14.21
CA TYR A 403 -20.55 -15.73 14.09
C TYR A 403 -19.73 -15.80 15.40
N ALA A 404 -20.05 -14.99 16.40
CA ALA A 404 -19.38 -14.93 17.72
C ALA A 404 -17.83 -14.92 17.63
N PRO A 405 -17.20 -13.99 16.87
CA PRO A 405 -15.76 -13.91 16.83
C PRO A 405 -15.20 -13.56 18.21
N HIS A 406 -14.01 -14.06 18.54
CA HIS A 406 -13.33 -13.73 19.80
C HIS A 406 -13.02 -12.24 19.88
N HIS A 407 -12.48 -11.67 18.81
CA HIS A 407 -12.14 -10.26 18.71
C HIS A 407 -12.88 -9.56 17.58
N ARG A 408 -13.25 -8.32 17.84
CA ARG A 408 -13.88 -7.38 16.90
C ARG A 408 -13.15 -6.06 16.98
N MET A 409 -12.97 -5.37 15.87
CA MET A 409 -12.30 -4.08 15.85
C MET A 409 -13.22 -2.99 15.33
N ARG A 410 -13.06 -1.80 15.90
CA ARG A 410 -13.68 -0.57 15.40
C ARG A 410 -12.64 0.52 15.33
N PHE A 411 -12.39 1.02 14.13
CA PHE A 411 -11.62 2.23 13.91
C PHE A 411 -12.56 3.43 13.79
N SER A 412 -12.36 4.44 14.64
CA SER A 412 -13.20 5.65 14.67
C SER A 412 -12.40 6.85 15.17
N MET A 413 -13.05 7.97 15.45
CA MET A 413 -12.40 9.09 16.13
C MET A 413 -12.52 9.03 17.67
N LEU A 414 -13.07 7.93 18.22
CA LEU A 414 -13.12 7.69 19.68
C LEU A 414 -11.75 7.27 20.22
N ASN A 415 -11.65 7.32 21.55
CA ASN A 415 -10.43 6.97 22.26
C ASN A 415 -10.16 5.44 22.27
N LEU A 416 -8.94 5.07 22.61
CA LEU A 416 -8.45 3.70 22.68
C LEU A 416 -9.09 2.97 23.87
N GLN A 417 -9.73 1.83 23.59
CA GLN A 417 -10.30 1.00 24.66
C GLN A 417 -10.51 -0.45 24.18
N TYR A 418 -10.45 -1.39 25.12
CA TYR A 418 -10.82 -2.78 24.88
C TYR A 418 -11.88 -3.21 25.90
N ASN A 419 -13.00 -3.73 25.41
CA ASN A 419 -14.09 -4.17 26.28
C ASN A 419 -14.84 -5.35 25.64
N GLU A 420 -15.00 -6.45 26.36
CA GLU A 420 -15.77 -7.63 25.94
C GLU A 420 -15.46 -8.11 24.50
N GLY A 421 -14.18 -8.22 24.15
CA GLY A 421 -13.74 -8.63 22.83
C GLY A 421 -13.90 -7.56 21.72
N LEU A 422 -14.35 -6.35 22.07
CA LEU A 422 -14.38 -5.22 21.14
C LEU A 422 -13.19 -4.28 21.41
N PHE A 423 -12.29 -4.21 20.45
CA PHE A 423 -11.22 -3.23 20.42
C PHE A 423 -11.67 -1.98 19.67
N SER A 424 -11.89 -0.88 20.38
CA SER A 424 -12.14 0.44 19.81
C SER A 424 -10.84 1.21 19.77
N CYS A 425 -10.44 1.64 18.58
CA CYS A 425 -9.16 2.27 18.30
C CYS A 425 -9.36 3.57 17.49
N PRO A 426 -8.65 4.64 17.85
CA PRO A 426 -8.59 5.80 16.97
C PRO A 426 -8.12 5.41 15.56
N ALA A 427 -8.83 5.82 14.52
CA ALA A 427 -8.49 5.50 13.13
C ALA A 427 -7.03 5.85 12.75
N PRO A 428 -6.43 6.95 13.25
CA PRO A 428 -5.00 7.21 13.07
C PRO A 428 -4.08 6.07 13.49
N LEU A 429 -4.49 5.27 14.45
CA LEU A 429 -3.68 4.18 15.00
C LEU A 429 -3.87 2.83 14.29
N ALA A 430 -4.57 2.79 13.16
CA ALA A 430 -4.76 1.57 12.37
C ALA A 430 -3.42 0.98 11.87
N GLY A 431 -2.42 1.82 11.61
CA GLY A 431 -1.08 1.40 11.20
C GLY A 431 -0.25 0.71 12.29
N TRP A 432 -0.76 0.61 13.53
CA TRP A 432 -0.16 -0.16 14.64
C TRP A 432 -0.94 -1.44 14.93
N LEU A 433 -1.67 -1.99 13.96
CA LEU A 433 -2.50 -3.18 14.14
C LEU A 433 -1.72 -4.37 14.70
N ASP A 434 -0.49 -4.61 14.25
CA ASP A 434 0.42 -5.64 14.72
C ASP A 434 0.73 -5.51 16.22
N LYS A 435 1.02 -4.29 16.68
CA LYS A 435 1.22 -3.96 18.09
C LYS A 435 -0.04 -4.23 18.91
N TRP A 436 -1.19 -3.74 18.44
CA TRP A 436 -2.45 -3.93 19.16
C TRP A 436 -2.83 -5.40 19.26
N MET A 437 -2.67 -6.17 18.19
CA MET A 437 -2.90 -7.60 18.21
C MET A 437 -1.96 -8.33 19.16
N SER A 438 -0.69 -7.94 19.22
CA SER A 438 0.26 -8.49 20.19
C SER A 438 -0.17 -8.22 21.63
N ILE A 439 -0.61 -7.01 21.96
CA ILE A 439 -1.10 -6.66 23.30
C ILE A 439 -2.39 -7.43 23.62
N ILE A 440 -3.34 -7.49 22.68
CA ILE A 440 -4.61 -8.22 22.88
C ILE A 440 -4.31 -9.70 23.16
N ASN A 441 -3.46 -10.34 22.37
CA ASN A 441 -3.13 -11.75 22.54
C ASN A 441 -2.37 -12.05 23.83
N ASN A 442 -1.57 -11.12 24.35
CA ASN A 442 -0.79 -11.32 25.57
C ASN A 442 -1.57 -11.02 26.85
N VAL A 443 -2.43 -10.00 26.82
CA VAL A 443 -3.10 -9.47 28.02
C VAL A 443 -4.54 -9.97 28.14
N TYR A 444 -5.24 -10.14 27.01
CA TYR A 444 -6.68 -10.41 26.97
C TYR A 444 -7.02 -11.79 26.38
N ARG A 445 -6.06 -12.74 26.38
CA ARG A 445 -6.35 -14.14 26.00
C ARG A 445 -7.46 -14.67 26.93
N ILE A 446 -8.63 -14.92 26.34
CA ILE A 446 -9.77 -15.59 26.96
C ILE A 446 -9.60 -17.11 26.84
#